data_978342db2bbd68837943d6b0e5f82396
#
_entry.id   978342db2bbd68837943d6b0e5f82396
#
_cell.length_a   1.000
_cell.length_b   1.000
_cell.length_c   1.000
_cell.angle_alpha   90.00
_cell.angle_beta   90.00
_cell.angle_gamma   90.00
#
_symmetry.space_group_name_H-M   'P 1'
#
loop_
_entity.id
_entity.type
_entity.pdbx_description
1 polymer ?
#
loop_
_entity_poly.entity_id
_entity_poly.type
_entity_poly.pdbx_seq_one_letter_code
_entity_poly.pdbx_strand_id
1 'polypeptide(L)'
;MKHAQALPHPRRRLRTLTWLLAAWLVACAAPQDAPPPNAATPQATPPEGASGLTAKPGWTFRQHAVAAANPLATEAGAQILRAGGSAVDAAIAVQMVLTLVEPQSSGIGGGAFLLHFDGQRVQAFDGRETAPAAATPQLFLRPDGTPLPFAEAVASGLSVGVPGAVAMLALAHRQHGKLPWSRLFEPAIALAERGFAVSPRLHTLLSQETALKADPVAAAYFFRPDGTPHPVGHVLRNPELAEVLRNIAAIGPLALHEGPVARAIVAKVQQHPLRPGTLSLDDLKRYQPREREALCFDHRAAARALRICGFPPPSSGAVAVGQILGLMARTPQGAQPLAGVPDADWLHTYMEASRLAFADRAQYLADPDFVAAPGGAWQSLLAPRYLDERARSITPARAPQAIPGQPGGAPSAWARMPEQPEYGTSHISITDRWGNALAMTTTIEAGFGSRMMVSTNPSRPGGFLLNNELTDFSLTPADAQGRPVANRVEPGKRPRSSMSPTLVFDQGSGELLMSAGSPGGALIIHFTAKTLLATLQGGLSPQAAIDLPNFGTLGGPVLLEDKRFPAATVAHLRQRGHTVEETAMTSGLQALVRGQQGGQRVWLGGADPRREGIVAGD
;
A
#
# COMPACT_ATOMS: atom_id res chain seq x y z
N MET A 1 -84.51 -5.89 37.74
CA MET A 1 -84.95 -6.07 39.18
C MET A 1 -83.78 -5.62 40.03
N LYS A 2 -83.94 -4.41 40.59
CA LYS A 2 -83.89 -4.14 42.07
C LYS A 2 -82.48 -4.36 42.66
N HIS A 3 -81.81 -3.52 43.28
CA HIS A 3 -81.87 -2.24 44.00
C HIS A 3 -80.48 -2.06 44.56
N ALA A 4 -79.78 -0.97 44.38
CA ALA A 4 -79.91 0.31 45.03
C ALA A 4 -79.26 0.44 46.43
N GLN A 5 -78.41 1.44 46.54
CA GLN A 5 -78.26 2.34 47.69
C GLN A 5 -77.20 1.99 48.73
N ALA A 6 -76.45 2.86 49.36
CA ALA A 6 -76.19 4.26 49.29
C ALA A 6 -75.12 4.61 50.36
N LEU A 7 -74.40 5.65 50.16
CA LEU A 7 -73.50 6.41 51.07
C LEU A 7 -74.23 6.85 52.38
N PRO A 8 -73.57 7.36 53.46
CA PRO A 8 -72.90 8.65 53.42
C PRO A 8 -71.72 8.86 54.40
N HIS A 9 -70.99 9.92 54.14
CA HIS A 9 -70.14 10.73 55.02
C HIS A 9 -70.95 11.33 56.18
N PRO A 10 -70.36 11.99 57.30
CA PRO A 10 -69.32 12.96 57.27
C PRO A 10 -68.47 13.24 58.59
N ARG A 11 -67.44 14.10 58.38
CA ARG A 11 -66.98 15.19 59.28
C ARG A 11 -66.16 14.92 60.55
N ARG A 12 -65.01 15.44 60.61
CA ARG A 12 -64.42 16.76 61.01
C ARG A 12 -63.49 16.71 62.25
N ARG A 13 -62.34 17.39 62.12
CA ARG A 13 -61.50 18.16 63.08
C ARG A 13 -60.68 17.32 64.10
N LEU A 14 -59.41 17.57 64.39
CA LEU A 14 -58.71 18.82 64.75
C LEU A 14 -57.20 18.56 64.88
N ARG A 15 -56.41 19.51 64.50
CA ARG A 15 -55.05 19.86 64.84
C ARG A 15 -54.40 19.18 66.03
N THR A 16 -53.17 18.73 65.93
CA THR A 16 -52.06 19.15 66.81
C THR A 16 -50.69 18.89 66.13
N LEU A 17 -49.86 19.83 66.34
CA LEU A 17 -48.47 19.98 65.96
C LEU A 17 -47.60 18.98 66.72
N THR A 18 -46.69 18.25 66.02
CA THR A 18 -45.45 17.80 66.65
C THR A 18 -44.38 17.64 65.56
N TRP A 19 -43.37 18.48 65.73
CA TRP A 19 -42.09 18.37 65.03
C TRP A 19 -41.37 17.12 65.52
N LEU A 20 -40.78 16.30 64.59
CA LEU A 20 -39.53 15.57 64.86
C LEU A 20 -39.00 14.94 63.57
N LEU A 21 -37.86 15.41 63.17
CA LEU A 21 -36.73 14.75 62.46
C LEU A 21 -37.08 13.76 61.30
N ALA A 22 -37.11 14.30 60.08
CA ALA A 22 -36.81 13.56 58.89
C ALA A 22 -35.27 13.53 58.70
N ALA A 23 -34.63 12.43 59.02
CA ALA A 23 -33.23 12.19 58.70
C ALA A 23 -33.10 12.09 57.18
N TRP A 24 -32.40 13.03 56.61
CA TRP A 24 -31.96 12.96 55.22
C TRP A 24 -30.93 11.83 55.06
N LEU A 25 -31.32 10.73 54.47
CA LEU A 25 -30.39 9.81 53.82
C LEU A 25 -29.92 10.46 52.51
N VAL A 26 -28.86 11.27 52.60
CA VAL A 26 -28.05 11.65 51.48
C VAL A 26 -27.25 10.40 51.10
N ALA A 27 -27.74 9.66 50.12
CA ALA A 27 -26.91 8.68 49.41
C ALA A 27 -25.78 9.47 48.75
N CYS A 28 -24.58 9.36 49.30
CA CYS A 28 -23.34 9.77 48.60
C CYS A 28 -23.24 8.87 47.34
N ALA A 29 -23.73 9.37 46.21
CA ALA A 29 -23.26 8.88 44.94
C ALA A 29 -21.78 9.27 44.88
N ALA A 30 -20.89 8.31 45.03
CA ALA A 30 -19.48 8.47 44.71
C ALA A 30 -19.40 8.99 43.26
N PRO A 31 -18.54 9.98 42.99
CA PRO A 31 -18.28 10.35 41.61
C PRO A 31 -17.82 9.05 40.90
N GLN A 32 -18.52 8.65 39.85
CA GLN A 32 -17.98 7.66 38.92
C GLN A 32 -16.69 8.29 38.39
N ASP A 33 -15.58 7.66 38.74
CA ASP A 33 -14.29 8.00 38.16
C ASP A 33 -14.46 8.08 36.65
N ALA A 34 -14.23 9.25 36.09
CA ALA A 34 -14.10 9.40 34.66
C ALA A 34 -13.07 8.35 34.21
N PRO A 35 -13.32 7.61 33.12
CA PRO A 35 -12.31 6.68 32.62
C PRO A 35 -11.00 7.45 32.47
N PRO A 36 -9.86 6.86 32.87
CA PRO A 36 -8.57 7.51 32.75
C PRO A 36 -8.42 7.99 31.31
N PRO A 37 -7.81 9.19 31.07
CA PRO A 37 -7.58 9.67 29.72
C PRO A 37 -6.90 8.53 28.97
N ASN A 38 -7.48 8.12 27.83
CA ASN A 38 -7.03 7.02 27.00
C ASN A 38 -5.51 6.95 27.07
N ALA A 39 -4.98 5.87 27.66
CA ALA A 39 -3.62 5.50 27.42
C ALA A 39 -3.49 5.47 25.91
N ALA A 40 -2.68 6.36 25.35
CA ALA A 40 -2.46 6.47 23.92
C ALA A 40 -2.20 5.05 23.43
N THR A 41 -3.11 4.52 22.63
CA THR A 41 -2.89 3.24 21.93
C THR A 41 -1.53 3.40 21.29
N PRO A 42 -0.55 2.50 21.51
CA PRO A 42 0.75 2.66 20.88
C PRO A 42 0.49 2.83 19.39
N GLN A 43 0.78 4.02 18.88
CA GLN A 43 0.64 4.31 17.45
C GLN A 43 1.59 3.34 16.78
N ALA A 44 1.07 2.38 16.04
CA ALA A 44 1.89 1.41 15.31
C ALA A 44 2.84 2.24 14.45
N THR A 45 4.13 2.18 14.76
CA THR A 45 5.16 2.86 13.98
C THR A 45 4.98 2.39 12.55
N PRO A 46 4.77 3.29 11.58
CA PRO A 46 4.60 2.86 10.20
C PRO A 46 5.80 1.98 9.85
N PRO A 47 5.61 0.75 9.33
CA PRO A 47 6.71 -0.17 9.01
C PRO A 47 7.67 0.42 7.97
N GLU A 48 7.32 1.54 7.43
CA GLU A 48 8.06 2.35 6.49
C GLU A 48 8.74 3.54 7.16
N GLY A 49 9.38 3.32 8.32
CA GLY A 49 10.16 4.36 9.00
C GLY A 49 11.12 5.07 8.04
N ALA A 50 11.20 6.39 8.15
CA ALA A 50 12.16 7.18 7.40
C ALA A 50 13.60 6.86 7.88
N SER A 51 14.56 6.94 6.93
CA SER A 51 15.99 6.96 7.28
C SER A 51 16.48 8.37 7.66
N GLY A 52 15.56 9.30 7.82
CA GLY A 52 15.80 10.74 7.93
C GLY A 52 15.34 11.47 6.68
N LEU A 53 15.60 12.76 6.59
CA LEU A 53 15.33 13.57 5.40
C LEU A 53 16.67 13.96 4.77
N THR A 54 17.10 13.23 3.74
CA THR A 54 18.35 13.46 3.03
C THR A 54 18.08 14.08 1.67
N ALA A 55 18.55 15.31 1.44
CA ALA A 55 18.38 15.99 0.15
C ALA A 55 18.94 15.14 -1.00
N LYS A 56 18.20 15.07 -2.10
CA LYS A 56 18.58 14.38 -3.33
C LYS A 56 18.87 15.42 -4.42
N PRO A 57 19.90 15.20 -5.26
CA PRO A 57 20.29 16.22 -6.23
C PRO A 57 19.33 16.35 -7.43
N GLY A 58 18.44 15.34 -7.64
CA GLY A 58 17.82 15.09 -8.93
C GLY A 58 18.85 14.58 -9.94
N TRP A 59 18.42 13.85 -10.95
CA TRP A 59 19.31 13.21 -11.92
C TRP A 59 18.84 13.46 -13.35
N THR A 60 19.77 13.39 -14.29
CA THR A 60 19.48 13.54 -15.72
C THR A 60 20.22 12.48 -16.51
N PHE A 61 19.50 11.78 -17.39
CA PHE A 61 20.01 10.71 -18.24
C PHE A 61 19.50 10.88 -19.68
N ARG A 62 20.23 10.35 -20.66
CA ARG A 62 19.90 10.52 -22.08
C ARG A 62 19.12 9.36 -22.66
N GLN A 63 19.54 8.12 -22.36
CA GLN A 63 19.03 6.93 -23.02
C GLN A 63 18.19 6.04 -22.08
N HIS A 64 18.68 5.82 -20.85
CA HIS A 64 18.04 4.91 -19.93
C HIS A 64 18.26 5.31 -18.48
N ALA A 65 17.31 4.94 -17.62
CA ALA A 65 17.39 5.22 -16.19
C ALA A 65 16.65 4.18 -15.37
N VAL A 66 17.15 3.95 -14.15
CA VAL A 66 16.54 3.13 -13.09
C VAL A 66 16.41 3.99 -11.85
N ALA A 67 15.21 4.08 -11.30
CA ALA A 67 14.92 4.65 -9.99
C ALA A 67 14.37 3.55 -9.09
N ALA A 68 15.03 3.25 -7.98
CA ALA A 68 14.63 2.21 -7.04
C ALA A 68 14.95 2.57 -5.59
N ALA A 69 14.36 1.83 -4.66
CA ALA A 69 14.34 2.15 -3.23
C ALA A 69 15.69 2.05 -2.52
N ASN A 70 16.70 1.40 -3.13
CA ASN A 70 18.01 1.18 -2.52
C ASN A 70 19.13 1.34 -3.56
N PRO A 71 20.27 1.99 -3.23
CA PRO A 71 21.37 2.20 -4.16
C PRO A 71 21.93 0.94 -4.81
N LEU A 72 22.07 -0.15 -4.05
CA LEU A 72 22.58 -1.43 -4.57
C LEU A 72 21.62 -2.06 -5.57
N ALA A 73 20.33 -1.96 -5.34
CA ALA A 73 19.31 -2.44 -6.26
C ALA A 73 19.24 -1.57 -7.51
N THR A 74 19.32 -0.25 -7.36
CA THR A 74 19.37 0.70 -8.49
C THR A 74 20.56 0.43 -9.40
N GLU A 75 21.75 0.22 -8.82
CA GLU A 75 22.97 -0.07 -9.59
C GLU A 75 22.88 -1.43 -10.29
N ALA A 76 22.29 -2.46 -9.67
CA ALA A 76 22.07 -3.75 -10.33
C ALA A 76 21.19 -3.60 -11.59
N GLY A 77 20.11 -2.83 -11.51
CA GLY A 77 19.28 -2.53 -12.67
C GLY A 77 20.04 -1.75 -13.76
N ALA A 78 20.78 -0.73 -13.38
CA ALA A 78 21.61 0.06 -14.32
C ALA A 78 22.70 -0.81 -14.98
N GLN A 79 23.31 -1.73 -14.25
CA GLN A 79 24.27 -2.70 -14.80
C GLN A 79 23.62 -3.57 -15.88
N ILE A 80 22.41 -4.07 -15.66
CA ILE A 80 21.66 -4.86 -16.64
C ILE A 80 21.32 -4.03 -17.89
N LEU A 81 20.89 -2.77 -17.73
CA LEU A 81 20.63 -1.88 -18.87
C LEU A 81 21.89 -1.60 -19.69
N ARG A 82 23.03 -1.34 -19.03
CA ARG A 82 24.34 -1.16 -19.69
C ARG A 82 24.78 -2.41 -20.45
N ALA A 83 24.46 -3.60 -19.94
CA ALA A 83 24.72 -4.88 -20.59
C ALA A 83 23.80 -5.19 -21.79
N GLY A 84 22.88 -4.27 -22.12
CA GLY A 84 21.92 -4.44 -23.21
C GLY A 84 20.62 -5.13 -22.82
N GLY A 85 20.30 -5.18 -21.54
CA GLY A 85 19.02 -5.68 -21.04
C GLY A 85 17.87 -4.69 -21.25
N SER A 86 16.64 -5.23 -21.32
CA SER A 86 15.41 -4.45 -21.37
C SER A 86 15.03 -3.88 -20.01
N ALA A 87 13.99 -3.01 -19.97
CA ALA A 87 13.42 -2.51 -18.73
C ALA A 87 12.93 -3.66 -17.82
N VAL A 88 12.38 -4.74 -18.41
CA VAL A 88 11.95 -5.93 -17.67
C VAL A 88 13.14 -6.70 -17.09
N ASP A 89 14.21 -6.88 -17.85
CA ASP A 89 15.44 -7.51 -17.37
C ASP A 89 16.03 -6.76 -16.17
N ALA A 90 16.08 -5.42 -16.27
CA ALA A 90 16.57 -4.58 -15.18
C ALA A 90 15.66 -4.68 -13.92
N ALA A 91 14.33 -4.70 -14.10
CA ALA A 91 13.40 -4.83 -12.98
C ALA A 91 13.58 -6.15 -12.23
N ILE A 92 13.89 -7.24 -12.92
CA ILE A 92 14.18 -8.54 -12.29
C ILE A 92 15.42 -8.42 -11.40
N ALA A 93 16.52 -7.89 -11.92
CA ALA A 93 17.76 -7.71 -11.14
C ALA A 93 17.54 -6.81 -9.91
N VAL A 94 16.80 -5.69 -10.09
CA VAL A 94 16.42 -4.79 -8.99
C VAL A 94 15.63 -5.56 -7.93
N GLN A 95 14.60 -6.32 -8.33
CA GLN A 95 13.76 -7.07 -7.40
C GLN A 95 14.55 -8.11 -6.61
N MET A 96 15.44 -8.84 -7.27
CA MET A 96 16.25 -9.85 -6.58
C MET A 96 17.20 -9.22 -5.55
N VAL A 97 17.79 -8.05 -5.86
CA VAL A 97 18.63 -7.32 -4.91
C VAL A 97 17.79 -6.71 -3.78
N LEU A 98 16.58 -6.17 -4.06
CA LEU A 98 15.69 -5.65 -3.01
C LEU A 98 15.31 -6.73 -1.99
N THR A 99 15.17 -7.99 -2.38
CA THR A 99 14.95 -9.12 -1.45
C THR A 99 16.03 -9.21 -0.37
N LEU A 100 17.27 -8.75 -0.66
CA LEU A 100 18.39 -8.72 0.27
C LEU A 100 18.44 -7.44 1.10
N VAL A 101 18.37 -6.29 0.40
CA VAL A 101 18.72 -4.97 0.99
C VAL A 101 17.51 -4.20 1.52
N GLU A 102 16.31 -4.57 1.09
CA GLU A 102 15.02 -4.06 1.56
C GLU A 102 14.08 -5.21 2.01
N PRO A 103 14.58 -6.20 2.82
CA PRO A 103 13.80 -7.39 3.16
C PRO A 103 12.54 -7.07 3.97
N GLN A 104 12.48 -5.90 4.59
CA GLN A 104 11.32 -5.42 5.32
C GLN A 104 10.18 -4.92 4.42
N SER A 105 10.44 -4.69 3.14
CA SER A 105 9.48 -4.03 2.24
C SER A 105 9.00 -4.92 1.10
N SER A 106 9.85 -5.81 0.57
CA SER A 106 9.52 -6.65 -0.58
C SER A 106 10.45 -7.86 -0.70
N GLY A 107 10.08 -8.83 -1.51
CA GLY A 107 10.94 -9.99 -1.73
C GLY A 107 10.29 -11.08 -2.58
N ILE A 108 11.05 -12.16 -2.80
CA ILE A 108 10.60 -13.33 -3.58
C ILE A 108 9.46 -14.10 -2.88
N GLY A 109 9.26 -13.90 -1.58
CA GLY A 109 8.14 -14.47 -0.81
C GLY A 109 6.87 -13.65 -0.85
N GLY A 110 6.78 -12.63 -1.73
CA GLY A 110 5.68 -11.69 -1.86
C GLY A 110 5.08 -11.59 -3.25
N GLY A 111 4.42 -10.46 -3.53
CA GLY A 111 3.77 -10.15 -4.79
C GLY A 111 4.19 -8.82 -5.40
N ALA A 112 3.67 -8.54 -6.58
CA ALA A 112 3.94 -7.30 -7.29
C ALA A 112 2.89 -7.00 -8.36
N PHE A 113 2.80 -5.71 -8.72
CA PHE A 113 2.13 -5.23 -9.93
C PHE A 113 3.14 -4.52 -10.82
N LEU A 114 3.14 -4.86 -12.10
CA LEU A 114 4.04 -4.31 -13.08
C LEU A 114 3.26 -3.78 -14.28
N LEU A 115 3.46 -2.50 -14.61
CA LEU A 115 3.08 -1.92 -15.89
C LEU A 115 4.30 -1.87 -16.80
N HIS A 116 4.14 -2.34 -18.03
CA HIS A 116 5.16 -2.28 -19.06
C HIS A 116 4.62 -1.59 -20.30
N PHE A 117 5.36 -0.61 -20.82
CA PHE A 117 5.13 0.00 -22.13
C PHE A 117 6.21 -0.49 -23.08
N ASP A 118 5.82 -1.11 -24.18
CA ASP A 118 6.70 -1.73 -25.19
C ASP A 118 6.99 -0.82 -26.38
N GLY A 119 6.68 0.49 -26.27
CA GLY A 119 6.73 1.46 -27.35
C GLY A 119 5.42 1.64 -28.11
N GLN A 120 4.42 0.77 -27.88
CA GLN A 120 3.12 0.80 -28.56
C GLN A 120 1.95 0.69 -27.59
N ARG A 121 1.98 -0.25 -26.64
CA ARG A 121 0.90 -0.53 -25.71
C ARG A 121 1.38 -0.66 -24.26
N VAL A 122 0.47 -0.42 -23.33
CA VAL A 122 0.70 -0.67 -21.91
C VAL A 122 0.09 -2.03 -21.54
N GLN A 123 0.91 -2.89 -20.97
CA GLN A 123 0.51 -4.19 -20.42
C GLN A 123 0.60 -4.15 -18.90
N ALA A 124 -0.31 -4.84 -18.22
CA ALA A 124 -0.31 -4.96 -16.76
C ALA A 124 -0.10 -6.42 -16.36
N PHE A 125 0.97 -6.70 -15.63
CA PHE A 125 1.31 -8.03 -15.13
C PHE A 125 0.99 -8.11 -13.64
N ASP A 126 0.08 -9.03 -13.29
CA ASP A 126 -0.44 -9.25 -11.94
C ASP A 126 0.25 -10.45 -11.30
N GLY A 127 1.11 -10.16 -10.33
CA GLY A 127 1.78 -11.12 -9.46
C GLY A 127 1.29 -11.05 -8.02
N ARG A 128 0.04 -10.56 -7.80
CA ARG A 128 -0.56 -10.50 -6.47
C ARG A 128 -0.73 -11.90 -5.89
N GLU A 129 -0.55 -12.04 -4.61
CA GLU A 129 -0.75 -13.26 -3.87
C GLU A 129 -2.21 -13.73 -3.96
N THR A 130 -2.42 -15.05 -3.91
CA THR A 130 -3.76 -15.61 -3.83
C THR A 130 -3.98 -16.26 -2.47
N ALA A 131 -5.22 -16.22 -1.99
CA ALA A 131 -5.60 -16.99 -0.83
C ALA A 131 -5.50 -18.50 -1.11
N PRO A 132 -5.03 -19.32 -0.15
CA PRO A 132 -5.02 -20.79 -0.28
C PRO A 132 -6.42 -21.34 -0.57
N ALA A 133 -6.49 -22.51 -1.23
CA ALA A 133 -7.74 -23.17 -1.55
C ALA A 133 -8.59 -23.54 -0.31
N ALA A 134 -7.95 -23.72 0.83
CA ALA A 134 -8.61 -23.99 2.11
C ALA A 134 -9.00 -22.74 2.90
N ALA A 135 -8.70 -21.53 2.40
CA ALA A 135 -9.09 -20.28 3.05
C ALA A 135 -10.60 -20.08 2.96
N THR A 136 -11.20 -19.55 4.03
CA THR A 136 -12.63 -19.24 4.10
C THR A 136 -12.86 -17.78 4.46
N PRO A 137 -14.05 -17.23 4.25
CA PRO A 137 -14.36 -15.87 4.66
C PRO A 137 -14.14 -15.61 6.16
N GLN A 138 -14.15 -16.64 7.00
CA GLN A 138 -13.95 -16.59 8.44
C GLN A 138 -12.47 -16.69 8.86
N LEU A 139 -11.52 -16.67 7.92
CA LEU A 139 -10.08 -16.91 8.16
C LEU A 139 -9.53 -16.11 9.35
N PHE A 140 -9.96 -14.86 9.50
CA PHE A 140 -9.48 -13.96 10.54
C PHE A 140 -10.48 -13.75 11.68
N LEU A 141 -11.50 -14.60 11.81
CA LEU A 141 -12.44 -14.53 12.92
C LEU A 141 -12.05 -15.49 14.06
N ARG A 142 -12.28 -15.04 15.26
CA ARG A 142 -12.26 -15.87 16.47
C ARG A 142 -13.51 -16.77 16.52
N PRO A 143 -13.54 -17.80 17.39
CA PRO A 143 -14.73 -18.65 17.56
C PRO A 143 -16.01 -17.90 17.96
N ASP A 144 -15.87 -16.73 18.60
CA ASP A 144 -16.98 -15.85 18.98
C ASP A 144 -17.47 -14.93 17.83
N GLY A 145 -16.88 -15.05 16.64
CA GLY A 145 -17.20 -14.25 15.47
C GLY A 145 -16.53 -12.87 15.44
N THR A 146 -15.74 -12.49 16.44
CA THR A 146 -14.99 -11.22 16.43
C THR A 146 -13.72 -11.35 15.59
N PRO A 147 -13.28 -10.27 14.92
CA PRO A 147 -12.03 -10.31 14.17
C PRO A 147 -10.82 -10.40 15.11
N LEU A 148 -9.76 -11.03 14.62
CA LEU A 148 -8.45 -11.00 15.26
C LEU A 148 -7.94 -9.56 15.35
N PRO A 149 -7.17 -9.19 16.39
CA PRO A 149 -6.36 -7.99 16.37
C PRO A 149 -5.44 -8.01 15.15
N PHE A 150 -5.32 -6.89 14.44
CA PHE A 150 -4.58 -6.81 13.19
C PHE A 150 -3.13 -7.33 13.31
N ALA A 151 -2.40 -6.90 14.34
CA ALA A 151 -1.02 -7.35 14.57
C ALA A 151 -0.91 -8.87 14.78
N GLU A 152 -1.93 -9.49 15.40
CA GLU A 152 -1.99 -10.94 15.61
C GLU A 152 -2.32 -11.67 14.31
N ALA A 153 -3.17 -11.10 13.47
CA ALA A 153 -3.45 -11.61 12.13
C ALA A 153 -2.19 -11.57 11.26
N VAL A 154 -1.45 -10.44 11.27
CA VAL A 154 -0.19 -10.26 10.51
C VAL A 154 0.87 -11.29 10.88
N ALA A 155 1.21 -11.42 12.18
CA ALA A 155 2.24 -12.34 12.66
C ALA A 155 1.67 -13.76 12.84
N SER A 156 1.18 -14.35 11.74
CA SER A 156 0.55 -15.68 11.76
C SER A 156 0.72 -16.41 10.42
N GLY A 157 0.59 -17.73 10.44
CA GLY A 157 0.52 -18.54 9.22
C GLY A 157 -0.75 -18.28 8.40
N LEU A 158 -1.81 -17.76 9.03
CA LEU A 158 -3.08 -17.42 8.36
C LEU A 158 -2.92 -16.29 7.33
N SER A 159 -1.95 -15.39 7.55
CA SER A 159 -1.77 -14.19 6.74
C SER A 159 -1.04 -14.43 5.43
N VAL A 160 -0.39 -15.59 5.26
CA VAL A 160 0.47 -15.86 4.10
C VAL A 160 -0.34 -16.25 2.88
N GLY A 161 -0.27 -15.40 1.85
CA GLY A 161 -0.75 -15.72 0.51
C GLY A 161 0.29 -16.44 -0.34
N VAL A 162 -0.16 -17.09 -1.41
CA VAL A 162 0.71 -17.77 -2.37
C VAL A 162 1.61 -16.75 -3.06
N PRO A 163 2.95 -16.80 -2.94
CA PRO A 163 3.86 -15.81 -3.52
C PRO A 163 3.78 -15.77 -5.06
N GLY A 164 3.67 -14.57 -5.62
CA GLY A 164 3.45 -14.38 -7.05
C GLY A 164 4.52 -13.60 -7.80
N ALA A 165 5.37 -12.82 -7.10
CA ALA A 165 6.30 -11.89 -7.72
C ALA A 165 7.23 -12.53 -8.76
N VAL A 166 7.85 -13.66 -8.44
CA VAL A 166 8.80 -14.35 -9.35
C VAL A 166 8.09 -14.92 -10.57
N ALA A 167 6.90 -15.50 -10.38
CA ALA A 167 6.10 -16.04 -11.48
C ALA A 167 5.65 -14.95 -12.46
N MET A 168 5.26 -13.78 -11.95
CA MET A 168 4.90 -12.61 -12.74
C MET A 168 6.11 -12.08 -13.52
N LEU A 169 7.26 -11.94 -12.87
CA LEU A 169 8.49 -11.50 -13.53
C LEU A 169 8.91 -12.46 -14.64
N ALA A 170 8.76 -13.78 -14.45
CA ALA A 170 9.03 -14.77 -15.48
C ALA A 170 8.02 -14.66 -16.65
N LEU A 171 6.75 -14.33 -16.38
CA LEU A 171 5.77 -14.06 -17.43
C LEU A 171 6.16 -12.84 -18.26
N ALA A 172 6.51 -11.72 -17.61
CA ALA A 172 6.95 -10.51 -18.28
C ALA A 172 8.26 -10.71 -19.06
N HIS A 173 9.23 -11.46 -18.49
CA HIS A 173 10.49 -11.78 -19.14
C HIS A 173 10.32 -12.61 -20.43
N ARG A 174 9.43 -13.61 -20.43
CA ARG A 174 9.14 -14.38 -21.65
C ARG A 174 8.66 -13.53 -22.82
N GLN A 175 8.01 -12.41 -22.55
CA GLN A 175 7.47 -11.51 -23.58
C GLN A 175 8.46 -10.38 -23.96
N HIS A 176 9.22 -9.86 -22.98
CA HIS A 176 9.97 -8.61 -23.13
C HIS A 176 11.45 -8.70 -22.70
N GLY A 177 11.90 -9.84 -22.20
CA GLY A 177 13.31 -10.07 -21.87
C GLY A 177 14.22 -10.06 -23.09
N LYS A 178 15.43 -9.54 -22.94
CA LYS A 178 16.47 -9.52 -23.96
C LYS A 178 17.72 -10.31 -23.55
N LEU A 179 18.01 -10.34 -22.24
CA LEU A 179 19.11 -11.14 -21.71
C LEU A 179 18.62 -12.49 -21.20
N PRO A 180 19.50 -13.50 -21.16
CA PRO A 180 19.15 -14.79 -20.55
C PRO A 180 18.68 -14.61 -19.11
N TRP A 181 17.59 -15.29 -18.73
CA TRP A 181 16.99 -15.23 -17.40
C TRP A 181 18.01 -15.39 -16.27
N SER A 182 18.92 -16.37 -16.38
CA SER A 182 19.93 -16.66 -15.36
C SER A 182 20.89 -15.47 -15.07
N ARG A 183 21.21 -14.67 -16.10
CA ARG A 183 22.08 -13.50 -15.97
C ARG A 183 21.51 -12.43 -15.03
N LEU A 184 20.20 -12.36 -14.92
CA LEU A 184 19.50 -11.32 -14.16
C LEU A 184 19.60 -11.53 -12.64
N PHE A 185 20.02 -12.72 -12.22
CA PHE A 185 20.20 -13.08 -10.81
C PHE A 185 21.65 -12.91 -10.33
N GLU A 186 22.62 -12.80 -11.23
CA GLU A 186 24.04 -12.70 -10.88
C GLU A 186 24.35 -11.58 -9.88
N PRO A 187 23.82 -10.34 -10.03
CA PRO A 187 24.10 -9.27 -9.08
C PRO A 187 23.64 -9.60 -7.65
N ALA A 188 22.45 -10.17 -7.51
CA ALA A 188 21.87 -10.53 -6.23
C ALA A 188 22.58 -11.72 -5.59
N ILE A 189 22.93 -12.75 -6.36
CA ILE A 189 23.70 -13.93 -5.89
C ILE A 189 25.04 -13.48 -5.37
N ALA A 190 25.80 -12.69 -6.14
CA ALA A 190 27.11 -12.19 -5.75
C ALA A 190 27.03 -11.31 -4.48
N LEU A 191 25.96 -10.51 -4.35
CA LEU A 191 25.74 -9.66 -3.17
C LEU A 191 25.39 -10.52 -1.94
N ALA A 192 24.57 -11.55 -2.10
CA ALA A 192 24.19 -12.46 -1.04
C ALA A 192 25.40 -13.21 -0.45
N GLU A 193 26.36 -13.59 -1.31
CA GLU A 193 27.58 -14.32 -0.92
C GLU A 193 28.63 -13.43 -0.28
N ARG A 194 28.98 -12.33 -0.95
CA ARG A 194 30.01 -11.41 -0.42
C ARG A 194 29.49 -10.58 0.75
N GLY A 195 28.17 -10.36 0.83
CA GLY A 195 27.49 -9.56 1.83
C GLY A 195 27.29 -8.10 1.39
N PHE A 196 26.41 -7.44 2.14
CA PHE A 196 26.09 -6.01 2.02
C PHE A 196 26.08 -5.37 3.40
N ALA A 197 26.34 -4.06 3.45
CA ALA A 197 26.32 -3.31 4.70
C ALA A 197 24.87 -3.10 5.16
N VAL A 198 24.57 -3.39 6.43
CA VAL A 198 23.31 -3.01 7.07
C VAL A 198 23.13 -1.51 6.98
N SER A 199 22.07 -1.07 6.34
CA SER A 199 21.77 0.34 6.15
C SER A 199 21.21 0.99 7.42
N PRO A 200 21.25 2.33 7.56
CA PRO A 200 20.59 3.05 8.66
C PRO A 200 19.10 2.72 8.76
N ARG A 201 18.40 2.59 7.62
CA ARG A 201 16.98 2.28 7.58
C ARG A 201 16.71 0.85 8.07
N LEU A 202 17.42 -0.14 7.55
CA LEU A 202 17.25 -1.53 7.97
C LEU A 202 17.51 -1.67 9.48
N HIS A 203 18.59 -1.04 10.00
CA HIS A 203 18.92 -1.05 11.43
C HIS A 203 17.79 -0.42 12.27
N THR A 204 17.28 0.73 11.88
CA THR A 204 16.18 1.43 12.58
C THR A 204 14.93 0.56 12.66
N LEU A 205 14.53 -0.05 11.54
CA LEU A 205 13.33 -0.90 11.49
C LEU A 205 13.50 -2.18 12.30
N LEU A 206 14.68 -2.81 12.25
CA LEU A 206 14.99 -3.98 13.09
C LEU A 206 15.00 -3.63 14.60
N SER A 207 15.41 -2.41 14.97
CA SER A 207 15.42 -1.95 16.36
C SER A 207 14.01 -1.80 16.93
N GLN A 208 13.04 -1.50 16.09
CA GLN A 208 11.63 -1.34 16.46
C GLN A 208 10.84 -2.65 16.37
N GLU A 209 11.38 -3.64 15.64
CA GLU A 209 10.69 -4.91 15.38
C GLU A 209 10.93 -5.91 16.52
N THR A 210 9.85 -6.39 17.12
CA THR A 210 9.89 -7.33 18.24
C THR A 210 9.44 -8.74 17.86
N ALA A 211 8.45 -8.87 16.99
CA ALA A 211 7.85 -10.15 16.64
C ALA A 211 8.78 -11.02 15.76
N LEU A 212 9.63 -10.39 14.94
CA LEU A 212 10.57 -11.09 14.06
C LEU A 212 11.57 -11.97 14.85
N LYS A 213 11.86 -11.60 16.09
CA LYS A 213 12.76 -12.36 16.99
C LYS A 213 12.18 -13.72 17.42
N ALA A 214 10.87 -13.90 17.30
CA ALA A 214 10.23 -15.17 17.61
C ALA A 214 10.52 -16.25 16.55
N ASP A 215 10.90 -15.84 15.33
CA ASP A 215 11.34 -16.75 14.29
C ASP A 215 12.83 -17.05 14.43
N PRO A 216 13.24 -18.30 14.72
CA PRO A 216 14.64 -18.60 15.01
C PRO A 216 15.57 -18.36 13.82
N VAL A 217 15.10 -18.50 12.56
CA VAL A 217 15.91 -18.24 11.36
C VAL A 217 16.14 -16.73 11.21
N ALA A 218 15.10 -15.93 11.35
CA ALA A 218 15.18 -14.48 11.28
C ALA A 218 15.98 -13.90 12.45
N ALA A 219 15.80 -14.44 13.67
CA ALA A 219 16.55 -14.04 14.85
C ALA A 219 18.06 -14.24 14.65
N ALA A 220 18.45 -15.42 14.18
CA ALA A 220 19.88 -15.74 13.93
C ALA A 220 20.49 -14.91 12.78
N TYR A 221 19.68 -14.45 11.83
CA TYR A 221 20.14 -13.70 10.67
C TYR A 221 20.23 -12.19 10.92
N PHE A 222 19.21 -11.59 11.55
CA PHE A 222 19.12 -10.13 11.69
C PHE A 222 19.65 -9.59 13.02
N PHE A 223 19.78 -10.46 14.04
CA PHE A 223 20.10 -10.02 15.40
C PHE A 223 21.35 -10.71 15.92
N ARG A 224 21.99 -10.06 16.89
CA ARG A 224 23.07 -10.62 17.68
C ARG A 224 22.54 -11.57 18.76
N PRO A 225 23.38 -12.36 19.41
CA PRO A 225 22.96 -13.25 20.51
C PRO A 225 22.28 -12.54 21.69
N ASP A 226 22.57 -11.25 21.90
CA ASP A 226 21.93 -10.41 22.92
C ASP A 226 20.55 -9.87 22.49
N GLY A 227 20.08 -10.21 21.28
CA GLY A 227 18.80 -9.76 20.73
C GLY A 227 18.82 -8.34 20.17
N THR A 228 19.96 -7.66 20.12
CA THR A 228 20.10 -6.38 19.43
C THR A 228 20.30 -6.57 17.93
N PRO A 229 19.81 -5.67 17.06
CA PRO A 229 20.07 -5.78 15.64
C PRO A 229 21.55 -5.57 15.32
N HIS A 230 22.00 -6.15 14.21
CA HIS A 230 23.34 -5.86 13.70
C HIS A 230 23.50 -4.34 13.47
N PRO A 231 24.66 -3.74 13.82
CA PRO A 231 24.85 -2.29 13.68
C PRO A 231 24.92 -1.85 12.21
N VAL A 232 24.65 -0.58 11.97
CA VAL A 232 24.89 0.05 10.67
C VAL A 232 26.30 -0.22 10.19
N GLY A 233 26.46 -0.62 8.94
CA GLY A 233 27.75 -0.97 8.35
C GLY A 233 28.20 -2.42 8.58
N HIS A 234 27.52 -3.19 9.43
CA HIS A 234 27.79 -4.63 9.54
C HIS A 234 27.55 -5.33 8.20
N VAL A 235 28.52 -6.18 7.79
CA VAL A 235 28.39 -6.93 6.53
C VAL A 235 27.52 -8.16 6.76
N LEU A 236 26.29 -8.11 6.27
CA LEU A 236 25.32 -9.19 6.37
C LEU A 236 25.40 -10.08 5.12
N ARG A 237 25.62 -11.37 5.30
CA ARG A 237 25.67 -12.38 4.21
C ARG A 237 24.48 -13.30 4.27
N ASN A 238 23.95 -13.68 3.11
CA ASN A 238 22.78 -14.54 2.99
C ASN A 238 23.03 -15.71 2.03
N PRO A 239 23.93 -16.66 2.39
CA PRO A 239 24.26 -17.77 1.50
C PRO A 239 23.08 -18.71 1.23
N GLU A 240 22.10 -18.79 2.13
CA GLU A 240 20.88 -19.55 1.89
C GLU A 240 20.04 -18.93 0.77
N LEU A 241 19.85 -17.60 0.79
CA LEU A 241 19.16 -16.94 -0.31
C LEU A 241 19.94 -17.02 -1.62
N ALA A 242 21.27 -16.97 -1.60
CA ALA A 242 22.09 -17.16 -2.79
C ALA A 242 21.80 -18.51 -3.47
N GLU A 243 21.64 -19.57 -2.70
CA GLU A 243 21.27 -20.88 -3.22
C GLU A 243 19.84 -20.92 -3.80
N VAL A 244 18.88 -20.32 -3.10
CA VAL A 244 17.51 -20.19 -3.61
C VAL A 244 17.48 -19.40 -4.93
N LEU A 245 18.24 -18.30 -5.01
CA LEU A 245 18.34 -17.49 -6.24
C LEU A 245 19.01 -18.27 -7.39
N ARG A 246 20.02 -19.11 -7.13
CA ARG A 246 20.60 -20.00 -8.15
C ARG A 246 19.58 -20.98 -8.68
N ASN A 247 18.77 -21.56 -7.81
CA ASN A 247 17.72 -22.48 -8.22
C ASN A 247 16.67 -21.76 -9.07
N ILE A 248 16.26 -20.53 -8.70
CA ILE A 248 15.35 -19.72 -9.51
C ILE A 248 15.99 -19.35 -10.86
N ALA A 249 17.28 -19.01 -10.87
CA ALA A 249 18.03 -18.72 -12.10
C ALA A 249 18.09 -19.93 -13.06
N ALA A 250 18.16 -21.14 -12.51
CA ALA A 250 18.28 -22.37 -13.28
C ALA A 250 16.93 -22.87 -13.84
N ILE A 251 15.87 -22.89 -13.02
CA ILE A 251 14.58 -23.52 -13.37
C ILE A 251 13.37 -22.58 -13.29
N GLY A 252 13.61 -21.28 -13.12
CA GLY A 252 12.55 -20.28 -13.05
C GLY A 252 11.69 -20.36 -11.78
N PRO A 253 10.42 -19.91 -11.85
CA PRO A 253 9.53 -19.88 -10.70
C PRO A 253 9.22 -21.24 -10.10
N LEU A 254 9.42 -22.33 -10.83
CA LEU A 254 9.25 -23.69 -10.30
C LEU A 254 10.12 -23.93 -9.06
N ALA A 255 11.28 -23.26 -8.94
CA ALA A 255 12.13 -23.35 -7.77
C ALA A 255 11.43 -22.94 -6.46
N LEU A 256 10.47 -22.01 -6.54
CA LEU A 256 9.66 -21.57 -5.37
C LEU A 256 8.37 -22.38 -5.23
N HIS A 257 7.79 -22.82 -6.34
CA HIS A 257 6.46 -23.40 -6.35
C HIS A 257 6.46 -24.93 -6.26
N GLU A 258 7.61 -25.56 -6.46
CA GLU A 258 7.80 -27.00 -6.35
C GLU A 258 9.13 -27.34 -5.62
N GLY A 259 9.30 -28.60 -5.25
CA GLY A 259 10.56 -29.09 -4.69
C GLY A 259 10.86 -28.64 -3.24
N PRO A 260 12.15 -28.51 -2.87
CA PRO A 260 12.55 -28.27 -1.47
C PRO A 260 12.09 -26.91 -0.91
N VAL A 261 12.16 -25.85 -1.70
CA VAL A 261 11.76 -24.49 -1.25
C VAL A 261 10.25 -24.45 -1.00
N ALA A 262 9.44 -25.01 -1.91
CA ALA A 262 7.99 -25.10 -1.71
C ALA A 262 7.63 -25.85 -0.43
N ARG A 263 8.30 -27.00 -0.16
CA ARG A 263 8.10 -27.75 1.09
C ARG A 263 8.48 -26.92 2.33
N ALA A 264 9.57 -26.16 2.27
CA ALA A 264 9.99 -25.30 3.37
C ALA A 264 8.99 -24.16 3.63
N ILE A 265 8.45 -23.52 2.57
CA ILE A 265 7.40 -22.52 2.67
C ILE A 265 6.16 -23.11 3.37
N VAL A 266 5.64 -24.22 2.86
CA VAL A 266 4.45 -24.87 3.41
C VAL A 266 4.66 -25.31 4.86
N ALA A 267 5.79 -25.95 5.17
CA ALA A 267 6.12 -26.35 6.53
C ALA A 267 6.17 -25.15 7.48
N LYS A 268 6.79 -24.04 7.05
CA LYS A 268 6.90 -22.81 7.85
C LYS A 268 5.51 -22.22 8.18
N VAL A 269 4.62 -22.18 7.21
CA VAL A 269 3.25 -21.67 7.37
C VAL A 269 2.39 -22.60 8.22
N GLN A 270 2.40 -23.90 7.94
CA GLN A 270 1.56 -24.90 8.62
C GLN A 270 2.05 -25.22 10.04
N GLN A 271 3.31 -24.97 10.35
CA GLN A 271 3.90 -25.22 11.67
C GLN A 271 4.04 -23.93 12.50
N HIS A 272 3.38 -22.82 12.11
CA HIS A 272 3.41 -21.61 12.90
C HIS A 272 2.88 -21.88 14.33
N PRO A 273 3.68 -21.55 15.40
CA PRO A 273 3.42 -22.07 16.73
C PRO A 273 2.09 -21.65 17.35
N LEU A 274 1.59 -20.47 17.01
CA LEU A 274 0.37 -19.92 17.58
C LEU A 274 -0.84 -20.06 16.66
N ARG A 275 -0.64 -19.83 15.35
CA ARG A 275 -1.70 -19.81 14.34
C ARG A 275 -1.21 -20.40 13.02
N PRO A 276 -1.27 -21.73 12.88
CA PRO A 276 -0.95 -22.40 11.62
C PRO A 276 -1.82 -21.89 10.47
N GLY A 277 -1.21 -21.70 9.29
CA GLY A 277 -1.91 -21.39 8.06
C GLY A 277 -2.29 -22.64 7.27
N THR A 278 -3.04 -22.43 6.19
CA THR A 278 -3.58 -23.51 5.36
C THR A 278 -2.89 -23.65 4.00
N LEU A 279 -1.85 -22.85 3.72
CA LEU A 279 -1.10 -22.89 2.48
C LEU A 279 -0.58 -24.32 2.22
N SER A 280 -0.80 -24.84 1.01
CA SER A 280 -0.42 -26.19 0.60
C SER A 280 0.53 -26.20 -0.61
N LEU A 281 1.15 -27.34 -0.87
CA LEU A 281 1.98 -27.52 -2.08
C LEU A 281 1.15 -27.39 -3.36
N ASP A 282 -0.11 -27.79 -3.32
CA ASP A 282 -1.04 -27.64 -4.43
C ASP A 282 -1.37 -26.18 -4.74
N ASP A 283 -1.49 -25.33 -3.71
CA ASP A 283 -1.70 -23.90 -3.89
C ASP A 283 -0.50 -23.25 -4.59
N LEU A 284 0.72 -23.57 -4.15
CA LEU A 284 1.96 -23.11 -4.79
C LEU A 284 2.03 -23.56 -6.25
N LYS A 285 1.81 -24.86 -6.52
CA LYS A 285 1.90 -25.46 -7.86
C LYS A 285 0.87 -24.89 -8.82
N ARG A 286 -0.33 -24.56 -8.37
CA ARG A 286 -1.44 -24.03 -9.19
C ARG A 286 -1.39 -22.54 -9.41
N TYR A 287 -0.52 -21.82 -8.71
CA TYR A 287 -0.44 -20.36 -8.85
C TYR A 287 -0.14 -19.96 -10.30
N GLN A 288 -0.91 -19.00 -10.81
CA GLN A 288 -0.72 -18.43 -12.14
C GLN A 288 -0.72 -16.91 -12.05
N PRO A 289 0.34 -16.22 -12.49
CA PRO A 289 0.30 -14.79 -12.69
C PRO A 289 -0.69 -14.45 -13.81
N ARG A 290 -1.24 -13.23 -13.79
CA ARG A 290 -2.21 -12.78 -14.80
C ARG A 290 -1.63 -11.64 -15.63
N GLU A 291 -1.94 -11.61 -16.90
CA GLU A 291 -1.87 -10.39 -17.70
C GLU A 291 -3.26 -9.77 -17.70
N ARG A 292 -3.33 -8.46 -17.42
CA ARG A 292 -4.56 -7.68 -17.36
C ARG A 292 -4.47 -6.50 -18.31
N GLU A 293 -5.60 -5.96 -18.70
CA GLU A 293 -5.64 -4.70 -19.42
C GLU A 293 -5.37 -3.55 -18.44
N ALA A 294 -4.39 -2.67 -18.77
CA ALA A 294 -4.09 -1.51 -17.96
C ALA A 294 -5.30 -0.57 -17.88
N LEU A 295 -5.58 -0.02 -16.72
CA LEU A 295 -6.66 0.96 -16.56
C LEU A 295 -6.14 2.34 -16.90
N CYS A 296 -6.48 2.82 -18.08
CA CYS A 296 -6.09 4.13 -18.56
C CYS A 296 -7.29 5.09 -18.55
N PHE A 297 -7.01 6.36 -18.26
CA PHE A 297 -7.99 7.44 -18.27
C PHE A 297 -7.35 8.74 -18.79
N ASP A 298 -8.18 9.59 -19.37
CA ASP A 298 -7.74 10.89 -19.86
C ASP A 298 -7.76 11.93 -18.74
N HIS A 299 -6.77 12.80 -18.74
CA HIS A 299 -6.62 13.90 -17.79
C HIS A 299 -6.10 15.14 -18.50
N ARG A 300 -6.63 16.30 -18.12
CA ARG A 300 -6.15 17.59 -18.66
C ARG A 300 -5.39 18.32 -17.56
N ALA A 301 -4.11 18.58 -17.79
CA ALA A 301 -3.26 19.35 -16.92
C ALA A 301 -2.75 20.60 -17.65
N ALA A 302 -3.18 21.80 -17.21
CA ALA A 302 -2.97 23.06 -17.93
C ALA A 302 -3.45 22.95 -19.39
N ALA A 303 -2.57 23.23 -20.35
CA ALA A 303 -2.90 23.14 -21.80
C ALA A 303 -2.70 21.73 -22.39
N ARG A 304 -2.20 20.75 -21.62
CA ARG A 304 -1.84 19.42 -22.11
C ARG A 304 -2.97 18.42 -21.89
N ALA A 305 -3.29 17.66 -22.92
CA ALA A 305 -4.12 16.47 -22.82
C ALA A 305 -3.22 15.26 -22.54
N LEU A 306 -3.51 14.54 -21.46
CA LEU A 306 -2.70 13.43 -20.97
C LEU A 306 -3.54 12.16 -20.94
N ARG A 307 -2.87 11.02 -21.17
CA ARG A 307 -3.40 9.69 -20.87
C ARG A 307 -2.59 9.11 -19.72
N ILE A 308 -3.26 8.80 -18.62
CA ILE A 308 -2.66 8.21 -17.42
C ILE A 308 -3.10 6.75 -17.34
N CYS A 309 -2.14 5.84 -17.29
CA CYS A 309 -2.36 4.41 -17.19
C CYS A 309 -1.83 3.91 -15.84
N GLY A 310 -2.69 3.25 -15.08
CA GLY A 310 -2.36 2.62 -13.81
C GLY A 310 -2.78 1.16 -13.77
N PHE A 311 -2.48 0.49 -12.67
CA PHE A 311 -2.81 -0.92 -12.51
C PHE A 311 -4.30 -1.09 -12.20
N PRO A 312 -5.02 -1.99 -12.93
CA PRO A 312 -6.45 -2.25 -12.70
C PRO A 312 -6.68 -2.99 -11.38
N PRO A 313 -7.92 -3.20 -10.93
CA PRO A 313 -8.19 -4.15 -9.85
C PRO A 313 -7.57 -5.54 -10.12
N PRO A 314 -7.02 -6.19 -9.07
CA PRO A 314 -7.27 -5.98 -7.64
C PRO A 314 -6.56 -4.76 -7.04
N SER A 315 -5.77 -3.98 -7.77
CA SER A 315 -5.33 -2.67 -7.28
C SER A 315 -6.48 -1.66 -7.27
N SER A 316 -6.55 -0.89 -6.20
CA SER A 316 -7.45 0.27 -6.10
C SER A 316 -6.78 1.57 -6.61
N GLY A 317 -5.47 1.51 -6.87
CA GLY A 317 -4.64 2.69 -7.10
C GLY A 317 -5.08 3.52 -8.31
N ALA A 318 -5.18 2.92 -9.48
CA ALA A 318 -5.54 3.65 -10.70
C ALA A 318 -6.92 4.32 -10.60
N VAL A 319 -7.90 3.63 -10.03
CA VAL A 319 -9.26 4.18 -9.84
C VAL A 319 -9.23 5.34 -8.85
N ALA A 320 -8.63 5.15 -7.67
CA ALA A 320 -8.63 6.19 -6.64
C ALA A 320 -7.81 7.42 -7.05
N VAL A 321 -6.63 7.23 -7.65
CA VAL A 321 -5.83 8.33 -8.23
C VAL A 321 -6.62 9.06 -9.31
N GLY A 322 -7.24 8.31 -10.24
CA GLY A 322 -8.06 8.90 -11.32
C GLY A 322 -9.25 9.69 -10.80
N GLN A 323 -9.94 9.19 -9.75
CA GLN A 323 -11.01 9.93 -9.09
C GLN A 323 -10.51 11.21 -8.42
N ILE A 324 -9.42 11.15 -7.66
CA ILE A 324 -8.85 12.34 -7.00
C ILE A 324 -8.49 13.39 -8.06
N LEU A 325 -7.72 13.03 -9.09
CA LEU A 325 -7.34 13.94 -10.17
C LEU A 325 -8.57 14.50 -10.91
N GLY A 326 -9.53 13.64 -11.19
CA GLY A 326 -10.76 14.02 -11.90
C GLY A 326 -11.67 14.93 -11.08
N LEU A 327 -11.78 14.73 -9.77
CA LEU A 327 -12.55 15.59 -8.86
C LEU A 327 -11.85 16.93 -8.65
N MET A 328 -10.53 16.93 -8.46
CA MET A 328 -9.73 18.16 -8.37
C MET A 328 -9.92 19.04 -9.62
N ALA A 329 -9.83 18.47 -10.80
CA ALA A 329 -10.00 19.20 -12.06
C ALA A 329 -11.38 19.84 -12.24
N ARG A 330 -12.39 19.45 -11.44
CA ARG A 330 -13.77 19.95 -11.49
C ARG A 330 -14.06 21.05 -10.47
N THR A 331 -13.07 21.44 -9.71
CA THR A 331 -13.20 22.49 -8.67
C THR A 331 -12.25 23.64 -8.97
N PRO A 332 -12.64 24.91 -8.67
CA PRO A 332 -11.77 26.05 -8.92
C PRO A 332 -10.43 25.96 -8.16
N GLN A 333 -10.45 25.51 -6.92
CA GLN A 333 -9.25 25.37 -6.08
C GLN A 333 -8.36 24.23 -6.57
N GLY A 334 -8.96 23.07 -6.89
CA GLY A 334 -8.24 21.89 -7.36
C GLY A 334 -7.64 22.06 -8.77
N ALA A 335 -8.17 22.97 -9.57
CA ALA A 335 -7.63 23.35 -10.87
C ALA A 335 -6.37 24.24 -10.75
N GLN A 336 -6.07 24.80 -9.56
CA GLN A 336 -4.84 25.57 -9.33
C GLN A 336 -3.61 24.63 -9.35
N PRO A 337 -2.49 25.07 -9.98
CA PRO A 337 -1.30 24.24 -10.06
C PRO A 337 -0.65 23.99 -8.68
N LEU A 338 -0.28 22.74 -8.42
CA LEU A 338 0.51 22.37 -7.24
C LEU A 338 1.99 22.64 -7.48
N ALA A 339 2.42 23.89 -7.37
CA ALA A 339 3.78 24.31 -7.63
C ALA A 339 4.62 24.56 -6.35
N GLY A 340 4.09 24.21 -5.17
CA GLY A 340 4.73 24.39 -3.87
C GLY A 340 3.91 23.76 -2.76
N VAL A 341 4.16 24.15 -1.50
CA VAL A 341 3.33 23.71 -0.36
C VAL A 341 1.91 24.24 -0.57
N PRO A 342 0.89 23.36 -0.62
CA PRO A 342 -0.48 23.79 -0.88
C PRO A 342 -1.06 24.57 0.28
N ASP A 343 -1.93 25.55 -0.02
CA ASP A 343 -2.70 26.27 0.97
C ASP A 343 -3.86 25.44 1.55
N ALA A 344 -4.54 25.98 2.53
CA ALA A 344 -5.62 25.28 3.22
C ALA A 344 -6.86 25.05 2.35
N ASP A 345 -7.16 25.93 1.39
CA ASP A 345 -8.31 25.82 0.51
C ASP A 345 -8.10 24.70 -0.54
N TRP A 346 -6.90 24.65 -1.10
CA TRP A 346 -6.50 23.57 -1.98
C TRP A 346 -6.49 22.22 -1.24
N LEU A 347 -5.89 22.17 -0.03
CA LEU A 347 -5.85 20.96 0.79
C LEU A 347 -7.26 20.50 1.17
N HIS A 348 -8.14 21.39 1.60
CA HIS A 348 -9.52 21.05 1.89
C HIS A 348 -10.20 20.36 0.70
N THR A 349 -10.07 20.97 -0.48
CA THR A 349 -10.64 20.40 -1.72
C THR A 349 -10.06 19.03 -2.04
N TYR A 350 -8.75 18.88 -1.91
CA TYR A 350 -8.06 17.59 -2.10
C TYR A 350 -8.53 16.53 -1.10
N MET A 351 -8.72 16.90 0.17
CA MET A 351 -9.19 15.96 1.19
C MET A 351 -10.63 15.53 0.96
N GLU A 352 -11.51 16.44 0.57
CA GLU A 352 -12.89 16.07 0.23
C GLU A 352 -12.94 15.18 -1.02
N ALA A 353 -12.18 15.48 -2.07
CA ALA A 353 -12.03 14.62 -3.25
C ALA A 353 -11.52 13.22 -2.87
N SER A 354 -10.51 13.17 -2.00
CA SER A 354 -9.92 11.92 -1.52
C SER A 354 -10.91 11.10 -0.68
N ARG A 355 -11.65 11.72 0.22
CA ARG A 355 -12.68 11.05 1.02
C ARG A 355 -13.77 10.40 0.16
N LEU A 356 -14.17 11.06 -0.92
CA LEU A 356 -15.12 10.50 -1.89
C LEU A 356 -14.51 9.29 -2.63
N ALA A 357 -13.26 9.39 -3.07
CA ALA A 357 -12.55 8.29 -3.73
C ALA A 357 -12.37 7.08 -2.81
N PHE A 358 -12.00 7.30 -1.54
CA PHE A 358 -11.85 6.24 -0.54
C PHE A 358 -13.18 5.61 -0.13
N ALA A 359 -14.29 6.37 -0.17
CA ALA A 359 -15.62 5.80 0.03
C ALA A 359 -15.98 4.79 -1.08
N ASP A 360 -15.73 5.15 -2.34
CA ASP A 360 -15.94 4.26 -3.49
C ASP A 360 -14.99 3.06 -3.44
N ARG A 361 -13.71 3.29 -3.09
CA ARG A 361 -12.71 2.24 -2.89
C ARG A 361 -13.18 1.18 -1.90
N ALA A 362 -13.67 1.60 -0.75
CA ALA A 362 -14.13 0.70 0.31
C ALA A 362 -15.37 -0.10 -0.09
N GLN A 363 -16.20 0.43 -0.99
CA GLN A 363 -17.44 -0.19 -1.44
C GLN A 363 -17.26 -1.19 -2.56
N TYR A 364 -16.39 -0.87 -3.54
CA TYR A 364 -16.40 -1.55 -4.83
C TYR A 364 -15.14 -2.32 -5.16
N LEU A 365 -13.94 -1.86 -4.70
CA LEU A 365 -12.69 -2.37 -5.23
C LEU A 365 -12.25 -3.68 -4.57
N ALA A 366 -12.12 -4.70 -5.42
CA ALA A 366 -11.71 -6.06 -5.05
C ALA A 366 -11.16 -6.79 -6.29
N ASP A 367 -10.86 -8.09 -6.15
CA ASP A 367 -10.40 -8.93 -7.26
C ASP A 367 -11.47 -9.03 -8.36
N PRO A 368 -11.16 -8.59 -9.60
CA PRO A 368 -12.12 -8.60 -10.71
C PRO A 368 -12.49 -9.99 -11.19
N ASP A 369 -11.72 -11.01 -10.84
CA ASP A 369 -12.03 -12.40 -11.17
C ASP A 369 -13.17 -12.96 -10.27
N PHE A 370 -13.52 -12.25 -9.16
CA PHE A 370 -14.54 -12.63 -8.17
C PHE A 370 -15.65 -11.59 -8.02
N VAL A 371 -15.38 -10.34 -8.33
CA VAL A 371 -16.30 -9.22 -8.10
C VAL A 371 -16.48 -8.42 -9.39
N ALA A 372 -17.71 -8.40 -9.88
CA ALA A 372 -18.05 -7.63 -11.08
C ALA A 372 -17.88 -6.12 -10.84
N ALA A 373 -17.36 -5.43 -11.86
CA ALA A 373 -17.22 -3.99 -11.84
C ALA A 373 -18.58 -3.29 -11.75
N PRO A 374 -18.71 -2.21 -10.97
CA PRO A 374 -19.93 -1.43 -10.94
C PRO A 374 -20.19 -0.80 -12.33
N GLY A 375 -21.46 -0.77 -12.76
CA GLY A 375 -21.82 -0.28 -14.09
C GLY A 375 -21.25 -1.10 -15.26
N GLY A 376 -20.77 -2.33 -15.02
CA GLY A 376 -20.23 -3.24 -16.03
C GLY A 376 -18.75 -3.04 -16.38
N ALA A 377 -18.11 -1.96 -15.93
CA ALA A 377 -16.70 -1.69 -16.16
C ALA A 377 -16.10 -0.80 -15.06
N TRP A 378 -14.84 -1.04 -14.69
CA TRP A 378 -14.13 -0.23 -13.68
C TRP A 378 -14.01 1.25 -14.08
N GLN A 379 -13.98 1.54 -15.37
CA GLN A 379 -14.00 2.89 -15.94
C GLN A 379 -15.29 3.67 -15.59
N SER A 380 -16.37 3.00 -15.17
CA SER A 380 -17.60 3.68 -14.73
C SER A 380 -17.35 4.59 -13.52
N LEU A 381 -16.40 4.23 -12.65
CA LEU A 381 -15.96 5.05 -11.51
C LEU A 381 -15.15 6.29 -11.92
N LEU A 382 -14.70 6.36 -13.17
CA LEU A 382 -13.95 7.48 -13.77
C LEU A 382 -14.75 8.20 -14.86
N ALA A 383 -15.98 7.77 -15.12
CA ALA A 383 -16.82 8.37 -16.16
C ALA A 383 -17.05 9.88 -15.89
N PRO A 384 -16.94 10.76 -16.89
CA PRO A 384 -17.09 12.20 -16.69
C PRO A 384 -18.37 12.58 -15.95
N ARG A 385 -19.52 12.03 -16.35
CA ARG A 385 -20.81 12.28 -15.69
C ARG A 385 -20.80 11.89 -14.22
N TYR A 386 -20.20 10.74 -13.89
CA TYR A 386 -20.09 10.27 -12.51
C TYR A 386 -19.21 11.22 -11.67
N LEU A 387 -18.05 11.61 -12.21
CA LEU A 387 -17.18 12.56 -11.53
C LEU A 387 -17.80 13.95 -11.39
N ASP A 388 -18.59 14.43 -12.37
CA ASP A 388 -19.35 15.68 -12.29
C ASP A 388 -20.39 15.64 -11.16
N GLU A 389 -21.08 14.51 -10.99
CA GLU A 389 -22.02 14.30 -9.90
C GLU A 389 -21.32 14.28 -8.54
N ARG A 390 -20.22 13.53 -8.43
CA ARG A 390 -19.42 13.43 -7.19
C ARG A 390 -18.80 14.77 -6.77
N ALA A 391 -18.32 15.56 -7.72
CA ALA A 391 -17.71 16.86 -7.45
C ALA A 391 -18.68 17.87 -6.80
N ARG A 392 -20.00 17.76 -7.06
CA ARG A 392 -21.02 18.60 -6.41
C ARG A 392 -21.10 18.39 -4.89
N SER A 393 -20.59 17.30 -4.37
CA SER A 393 -20.53 17.02 -2.93
C SER A 393 -19.36 17.71 -2.23
N ILE A 394 -18.43 18.31 -2.98
CA ILE A 394 -17.31 19.07 -2.44
C ILE A 394 -17.80 20.49 -2.16
N THR A 395 -17.91 20.84 -0.87
CA THR A 395 -18.42 22.13 -0.39
C THR A 395 -17.34 22.86 0.40
N PRO A 396 -17.50 24.17 0.70
CA PRO A 396 -16.53 24.91 1.52
C PRO A 396 -16.31 24.38 2.94
N ALA A 397 -17.27 23.65 3.49
CA ALA A 397 -17.14 22.98 4.78
C ALA A 397 -16.92 21.47 4.57
N ARG A 398 -16.21 20.83 5.50
CA ARG A 398 -16.04 19.39 5.51
C ARG A 398 -17.40 18.67 5.51
N ALA A 399 -17.62 17.76 4.59
CA ALA A 399 -18.81 16.91 4.62
C ALA A 399 -18.79 16.02 5.89
N PRO A 400 -19.91 15.85 6.61
CA PRO A 400 -19.96 15.01 7.79
C PRO A 400 -19.49 13.57 7.51
N GLN A 401 -19.93 13.02 6.38
CA GLN A 401 -19.58 11.67 5.93
C GLN A 401 -19.40 11.64 4.40
N ALA A 402 -18.36 10.96 3.95
CA ALA A 402 -18.22 10.61 2.54
C ALA A 402 -18.97 9.30 2.27
N ILE A 403 -19.93 9.38 1.36
CA ILE A 403 -20.79 8.25 0.97
C ILE A 403 -20.30 7.72 -0.38
N PRO A 404 -20.27 6.39 -0.61
CA PRO A 404 -20.02 5.84 -1.94
C PRO A 404 -21.05 6.34 -2.95
N GLY A 405 -20.60 6.63 -4.17
CA GLY A 405 -21.51 6.97 -5.25
C GLY A 405 -22.18 5.72 -5.85
N GLN A 406 -22.96 5.92 -6.90
CA GLN A 406 -23.65 4.83 -7.62
C GLN A 406 -23.27 4.84 -9.11
N PRO A 407 -22.04 4.42 -9.46
CA PRO A 407 -21.66 4.32 -10.85
C PRO A 407 -22.54 3.30 -11.56
N GLY A 408 -23.19 3.70 -12.67
CA GLY A 408 -24.17 2.87 -13.37
C GLY A 408 -25.59 2.91 -12.79
N GLY A 409 -25.86 3.75 -11.76
CA GLY A 409 -27.22 4.06 -11.26
C GLY A 409 -27.88 3.01 -10.37
N ALA A 410 -27.24 1.87 -10.11
CA ALA A 410 -27.80 0.83 -9.23
C ALA A 410 -27.12 0.82 -7.85
N PRO A 411 -27.88 0.59 -6.75
CA PRO A 411 -27.30 0.37 -5.44
C PRO A 411 -26.38 -0.86 -5.44
N SER A 412 -25.28 -0.79 -4.67
CA SER A 412 -24.38 -1.90 -4.49
C SER A 412 -24.94 -2.95 -3.53
N ALA A 413 -24.79 -4.23 -3.88
CA ALA A 413 -25.09 -5.34 -2.97
C ALA A 413 -23.99 -5.55 -1.89
N TRP A 414 -22.82 -4.92 -2.05
CA TRP A 414 -21.68 -5.08 -1.15
C TRP A 414 -21.76 -4.13 0.04
N ALA A 415 -21.29 -4.60 1.20
CA ALA A 415 -20.98 -3.75 2.34
C ALA A 415 -19.66 -3.00 2.14
N ARG A 416 -19.53 -1.83 2.78
CA ARG A 416 -18.24 -1.14 2.84
C ARG A 416 -17.24 -1.96 3.65
N MET A 417 -16.05 -2.11 3.13
CA MET A 417 -14.93 -2.65 3.91
C MET A 417 -14.60 -1.67 5.05
N PRO A 418 -14.51 -2.15 6.31
CA PRO A 418 -13.99 -1.35 7.41
C PRO A 418 -12.58 -0.82 7.11
N GLU A 419 -12.23 0.33 7.67
CA GLU A 419 -10.86 0.83 7.62
C GLU A 419 -9.94 -0.12 8.41
N GLN A 420 -8.82 -0.48 7.81
CA GLN A 420 -7.78 -1.28 8.43
C GLN A 420 -6.41 -0.83 7.94
N PRO A 421 -5.33 -1.07 8.71
CA PRO A 421 -3.97 -0.72 8.30
C PRO A 421 -3.58 -1.43 7.00
N GLU A 422 -2.80 -0.77 6.16
CA GLU A 422 -2.11 -1.31 5.00
C GLU A 422 -0.68 -0.75 5.03
N TYR A 423 0.33 -1.60 4.76
CA TYR A 423 1.73 -1.24 4.97
C TYR A 423 2.63 -1.74 3.83
N GLY A 424 3.92 -1.51 3.98
CA GLY A 424 5.09 -2.09 3.33
C GLY A 424 5.08 -2.15 1.81
N THR A 425 6.15 -1.71 1.19
CA THR A 425 6.25 -1.82 -0.29
C THR A 425 7.60 -1.26 -0.74
N SER A 426 8.02 -1.59 -1.97
CA SER A 426 9.06 -0.89 -2.73
C SER A 426 8.52 -0.53 -4.11
N HIS A 427 9.01 0.57 -4.70
CA HIS A 427 8.67 0.97 -6.06
C HIS A 427 9.91 1.06 -6.95
N ILE A 428 9.73 0.74 -8.24
CA ILE A 428 10.75 0.69 -9.27
C ILE A 428 10.20 1.38 -10.52
N SER A 429 10.91 2.41 -11.01
CA SER A 429 10.65 3.05 -12.30
C SER A 429 11.85 2.88 -13.21
N ILE A 430 11.65 2.37 -14.42
CA ILE A 430 12.73 2.11 -15.38
C ILE A 430 12.34 2.60 -16.77
N THR A 431 13.32 3.17 -17.49
CA THR A 431 13.24 3.38 -18.93
C THR A 431 14.48 2.80 -19.61
N ASP A 432 14.31 2.18 -20.77
CA ASP A 432 15.42 1.59 -21.52
C ASP A 432 15.74 2.38 -22.80
N ARG A 433 16.84 2.02 -23.44
CA ARG A 433 17.34 2.69 -24.65
C ARG A 433 16.44 2.53 -25.88
N TRP A 434 15.50 1.62 -25.86
CA TRP A 434 14.55 1.40 -26.97
C TRP A 434 13.26 2.20 -26.80
N GLY A 435 13.13 2.95 -25.68
CA GLY A 435 11.94 3.74 -25.36
C GLY A 435 10.87 2.97 -24.60
N ASN A 436 11.16 1.72 -24.22
CA ASN A 436 10.27 1.00 -23.33
C ASN A 436 10.34 1.57 -21.91
N ALA A 437 9.27 1.42 -21.17
CA ALA A 437 9.23 1.84 -19.77
C ALA A 437 8.50 0.84 -18.89
N LEU A 438 8.86 0.89 -17.62
CA LEU A 438 8.28 0.03 -16.61
C LEU A 438 8.01 0.84 -15.33
N ALA A 439 6.85 0.61 -14.73
CA ALA A 439 6.53 1.00 -13.36
C ALA A 439 6.12 -0.26 -12.60
N MET A 440 6.85 -0.62 -11.55
CA MET A 440 6.57 -1.82 -10.77
C MET A 440 6.52 -1.48 -9.29
N THR A 441 5.49 -1.95 -8.62
CA THR A 441 5.37 -1.87 -7.15
C THR A 441 5.30 -3.27 -6.59
N THR A 442 6.12 -3.58 -5.60
CA THR A 442 6.36 -4.93 -5.06
C THR A 442 6.33 -4.92 -3.53
N THR A 443 5.83 -5.98 -2.92
CA THR A 443 5.49 -5.98 -1.50
C THR A 443 5.60 -7.38 -0.87
N ILE A 444 5.73 -7.41 0.45
CA ILE A 444 5.39 -8.53 1.34
C ILE A 444 4.35 -8.10 2.39
N GLU A 445 3.69 -6.98 2.19
CA GLU A 445 2.70 -6.21 2.95
C GLU A 445 3.33 -5.51 4.17
N ALA A 446 3.23 -6.01 5.38
CA ALA A 446 3.77 -5.33 6.58
C ALA A 446 5.30 -5.36 6.63
N GLY A 447 5.90 -4.49 7.43
CA GLY A 447 7.35 -4.52 7.66
C GLY A 447 7.80 -5.92 8.10
N PHE A 448 8.70 -6.56 7.33
CA PHE A 448 9.14 -7.95 7.50
C PHE A 448 8.03 -9.01 7.27
N GLY A 449 6.95 -8.66 6.59
CA GLY A 449 5.89 -9.57 6.20
C GLY A 449 5.21 -10.26 7.38
N SER A 450 4.98 -11.56 7.27
CA SER A 450 4.43 -12.40 8.34
C SER A 450 5.42 -12.69 9.49
N ARG A 451 6.61 -12.12 9.48
CA ARG A 451 7.74 -12.36 10.39
C ARG A 451 8.31 -13.78 10.28
N MET A 452 7.92 -14.54 9.29
CA MET A 452 8.43 -15.89 9.04
C MET A 452 9.52 -15.87 7.98
N MET A 453 10.70 -16.33 8.32
CA MET A 453 11.84 -16.48 7.40
C MET A 453 12.00 -17.94 6.97
N VAL A 454 11.99 -18.19 5.68
CA VAL A 454 12.15 -19.52 5.08
C VAL A 454 13.62 -19.81 4.85
N SER A 455 14.06 -20.98 5.31
CA SER A 455 15.35 -21.59 4.99
C SER A 455 15.13 -23.06 4.62
N THR A 456 15.84 -23.55 3.65
CA THR A 456 15.84 -24.98 3.26
C THR A 456 16.97 -25.74 3.95
N ASN A 457 17.94 -25.03 4.53
CA ASN A 457 19.09 -25.62 5.21
C ASN A 457 19.44 -24.84 6.48
N PRO A 458 19.08 -25.36 7.67
CA PRO A 458 19.36 -24.69 8.95
C PRO A 458 20.85 -24.44 9.23
N SER A 459 21.76 -25.15 8.54
CA SER A 459 23.20 -24.94 8.70
C SER A 459 23.75 -23.76 7.90
N ARG A 460 22.95 -23.19 6.99
CA ARG A 460 23.28 -21.96 6.26
C ARG A 460 22.50 -20.77 6.84
N PRO A 461 23.18 -19.67 7.21
CA PRO A 461 22.48 -18.49 7.71
C PRO A 461 21.68 -17.82 6.59
N GLY A 462 20.54 -17.24 6.97
CA GLY A 462 19.69 -16.46 6.09
C GLY A 462 18.52 -17.24 5.51
N GLY A 463 18.01 -16.74 4.38
CA GLY A 463 16.80 -17.17 3.71
C GLY A 463 16.02 -15.97 3.18
N PHE A 464 14.68 -16.07 3.09
CA PHE A 464 13.81 -15.00 2.65
C PHE A 464 12.52 -14.94 3.47
N LEU A 465 11.93 -13.74 3.58
CA LEU A 465 10.71 -13.51 4.34
C LEU A 465 9.46 -13.83 3.51
N LEU A 466 8.43 -14.35 4.19
CA LEU A 466 7.10 -14.55 3.62
C LEU A 466 6.21 -13.32 3.85
N ASN A 467 5.33 -13.08 2.90
CA ASN A 467 4.31 -12.06 2.96
C ASN A 467 3.28 -12.32 4.07
N ASN A 468 2.54 -11.27 4.45
CA ASN A 468 1.30 -11.35 5.21
C ASN A 468 0.13 -10.78 4.40
N GLU A 469 0.15 -10.97 3.09
CA GLU A 469 -0.71 -10.25 2.15
C GLU A 469 -2.21 -10.50 2.33
N LEU A 470 -2.59 -11.64 2.94
CA LEU A 470 -4.01 -11.92 3.15
C LEU A 470 -4.66 -10.98 4.18
N THR A 471 -3.87 -10.22 4.96
CA THR A 471 -4.41 -9.17 5.83
C THR A 471 -4.88 -7.93 5.07
N ASP A 472 -4.63 -7.84 3.77
CA ASP A 472 -5.24 -6.84 2.87
C ASP A 472 -6.70 -7.18 2.51
N PHE A 473 -7.16 -8.42 2.75
CA PHE A 473 -8.59 -8.71 2.78
C PHE A 473 -9.25 -8.05 4.00
N SER A 474 -10.56 -7.85 3.91
CA SER A 474 -11.33 -7.48 5.08
C SER A 474 -11.25 -8.57 6.14
N LEU A 475 -10.85 -8.20 7.37
CA LEU A 475 -10.85 -9.14 8.51
C LEU A 475 -12.26 -9.54 8.93
N THR A 476 -13.28 -8.73 8.53
CA THR A 476 -14.71 -9.07 8.70
C THR A 476 -15.33 -9.34 7.34
N PRO A 477 -15.94 -10.52 7.10
CA PRO A 477 -16.46 -10.90 5.78
C PRO A 477 -17.77 -10.19 5.41
N ALA A 478 -18.50 -9.63 6.37
CA ALA A 478 -19.80 -9.00 6.21
C ALA A 478 -20.01 -7.88 7.22
N ASP A 479 -20.98 -7.01 6.97
CA ASP A 479 -21.42 -6.00 7.93
C ASP A 479 -22.42 -6.58 8.95
N ALA A 480 -22.89 -5.72 9.88
CA ALA A 480 -23.85 -6.11 10.92
C ALA A 480 -25.23 -6.56 10.36
N GLN A 481 -25.53 -6.25 9.13
CA GLN A 481 -26.75 -6.68 8.42
C GLN A 481 -26.52 -7.95 7.58
N GLY A 482 -25.34 -8.56 7.67
CA GLY A 482 -24.99 -9.76 6.91
C GLY A 482 -24.66 -9.51 5.43
N ARG A 483 -24.57 -8.25 4.98
CA ARG A 483 -24.16 -7.94 3.61
C ARG A 483 -22.68 -8.23 3.45
N PRO A 484 -22.26 -8.98 2.42
CA PRO A 484 -20.87 -9.36 2.25
C PRO A 484 -20.01 -8.16 1.85
N VAL A 485 -18.77 -8.14 2.32
CA VAL A 485 -17.74 -7.19 1.84
C VAL A 485 -17.16 -7.71 0.52
N ALA A 486 -17.04 -6.83 -0.48
CA ALA A 486 -16.47 -7.20 -1.79
C ALA A 486 -15.06 -7.79 -1.66
N ASN A 487 -14.23 -7.20 -0.80
CA ASN A 487 -12.85 -7.64 -0.54
C ASN A 487 -12.75 -8.62 0.66
N ARG A 488 -13.72 -9.53 0.84
CA ARG A 488 -13.61 -10.63 1.82
C ARG A 488 -12.71 -11.75 1.30
N VAL A 489 -12.19 -12.56 2.20
CA VAL A 489 -11.42 -13.76 1.83
C VAL A 489 -12.30 -14.74 1.06
N GLU A 490 -11.78 -15.28 -0.03
CA GLU A 490 -12.34 -16.42 -0.77
C GLU A 490 -11.19 -17.26 -1.35
N PRO A 491 -11.35 -18.60 -1.50
CA PRO A 491 -10.32 -19.46 -2.05
C PRO A 491 -9.81 -19.00 -3.41
N GLY A 492 -8.51 -18.87 -3.59
CA GLY A 492 -7.88 -18.44 -4.85
C GLY A 492 -8.00 -16.96 -5.20
N LYS A 493 -8.71 -16.16 -4.38
CA LYS A 493 -8.91 -14.72 -4.58
C LYS A 493 -7.64 -13.94 -4.21
N ARG A 494 -7.43 -12.82 -4.90
CA ARG A 494 -6.38 -11.86 -4.64
C ARG A 494 -6.90 -10.74 -3.72
N PRO A 495 -6.19 -10.38 -2.64
CA PRO A 495 -6.61 -9.25 -1.82
C PRO A 495 -6.45 -7.94 -2.57
N ARG A 496 -7.34 -6.97 -2.26
CA ARG A 496 -7.23 -5.61 -2.77
C ARG A 496 -5.88 -5.01 -2.39
N SER A 497 -5.32 -4.19 -3.27
CA SER A 497 -4.07 -3.47 -3.05
C SER A 497 -4.24 -1.96 -3.26
N SER A 498 -3.35 -1.17 -2.64
CA SER A 498 -3.18 0.27 -2.92
C SER A 498 -1.98 0.58 -3.80
N MET A 499 -1.20 -0.41 -4.20
CA MET A 499 -0.04 -0.22 -5.08
C MET A 499 -0.44 0.46 -6.39
N SER A 500 0.19 1.59 -6.71
CA SER A 500 -0.19 2.49 -7.81
C SER A 500 0.95 2.73 -8.79
N PRO A 501 1.55 1.67 -9.40
CA PRO A 501 2.47 1.92 -10.51
C PRO A 501 1.73 2.68 -11.61
N THR A 502 2.38 3.72 -12.16
CA THR A 502 1.72 4.65 -13.07
C THR A 502 2.63 5.04 -14.22
N LEU A 503 2.09 5.01 -15.45
CA LEU A 503 2.69 5.54 -16.67
C LEU A 503 1.84 6.67 -17.23
N VAL A 504 2.47 7.75 -17.67
CA VAL A 504 1.77 8.93 -18.22
C VAL A 504 2.25 9.19 -19.65
N PHE A 505 1.30 9.47 -20.52
CA PHE A 505 1.51 9.73 -21.93
C PHE A 505 0.94 11.09 -22.33
N ASP A 506 1.56 11.74 -23.31
CA ASP A 506 0.91 12.80 -24.05
C ASP A 506 -0.16 12.20 -24.98
N GLN A 507 -1.39 12.67 -24.87
CA GLN A 507 -2.52 12.07 -25.60
C GLN A 507 -2.44 12.34 -27.11
N GLY A 508 -1.86 13.47 -27.50
CA GLY A 508 -1.76 13.86 -28.91
C GLY A 508 -0.68 13.12 -29.67
N SER A 509 0.49 12.96 -29.08
CA SER A 509 1.65 12.31 -29.70
C SER A 509 1.80 10.81 -29.33
N GLY A 510 1.15 10.35 -28.27
CA GLY A 510 1.39 9.01 -27.69
C GLY A 510 2.73 8.88 -26.97
N GLU A 511 3.50 9.96 -26.84
CA GLU A 511 4.82 9.94 -26.21
C GLU A 511 4.71 9.64 -24.71
N LEU A 512 5.53 8.70 -24.21
CA LEU A 512 5.70 8.47 -22.80
C LEU A 512 6.35 9.66 -22.12
N LEU A 513 5.69 10.20 -21.08
CA LEU A 513 6.14 11.37 -20.34
C LEU A 513 6.66 11.02 -18.93
N MET A 514 6.12 9.98 -18.29
CA MET A 514 6.45 9.71 -16.90
C MET A 514 6.23 8.24 -16.54
N SER A 515 7.14 7.70 -15.73
CA SER A 515 6.96 6.48 -14.94
C SER A 515 7.12 6.84 -13.47
N ALA A 516 6.16 6.49 -12.62
CA ALA A 516 6.21 6.84 -11.21
C ALA A 516 5.40 5.89 -10.33
N GLY A 517 5.71 5.93 -9.04
CA GLY A 517 4.95 5.30 -7.97
C GLY A 517 5.67 5.39 -6.63
N SER A 518 5.05 4.85 -5.60
CA SER A 518 5.52 4.92 -4.22
C SER A 518 5.17 3.65 -3.44
N PRO A 519 5.92 3.28 -2.42
CA PRO A 519 5.44 2.55 -1.26
C PRO A 519 4.63 3.44 -0.31
N GLY A 520 3.98 2.85 0.72
CA GLY A 520 3.29 3.60 1.76
C GLY A 520 1.89 3.09 2.11
N GLY A 521 1.59 1.81 1.87
CA GLY A 521 0.27 1.24 2.15
C GLY A 521 -0.85 2.02 1.45
N ALA A 522 -1.95 2.29 2.12
CA ALA A 522 -3.06 3.06 1.55
C ALA A 522 -2.69 4.51 1.15
N LEU A 523 -1.64 5.09 1.74
CA LEU A 523 -1.13 6.43 1.41
C LEU A 523 -0.38 6.47 0.07
N ILE A 524 -0.04 5.33 -0.53
CA ILE A 524 0.53 5.24 -1.89
C ILE A 524 -0.30 6.04 -2.89
N ILE A 525 -1.62 5.98 -2.77
CA ILE A 525 -2.58 6.71 -3.62
C ILE A 525 -2.32 8.21 -3.55
N HIS A 526 -2.13 8.75 -2.33
CA HIS A 526 -1.86 10.17 -2.13
C HIS A 526 -0.48 10.59 -2.58
N PHE A 527 0.54 9.79 -2.29
CA PHE A 527 1.92 10.07 -2.70
C PHE A 527 2.03 10.12 -4.23
N THR A 528 1.38 9.16 -4.90
CA THR A 528 1.32 9.12 -6.37
C THR A 528 0.53 10.30 -6.93
N ALA A 529 -0.68 10.57 -6.41
CA ALA A 529 -1.53 11.67 -6.87
C ALA A 529 -0.86 13.05 -6.67
N LYS A 530 -0.23 13.29 -5.50
CA LYS A 530 0.57 14.49 -5.23
C LYS A 530 1.67 14.68 -6.28
N THR A 531 2.43 13.63 -6.56
CA THR A 531 3.55 13.69 -7.49
C THR A 531 3.09 13.96 -8.92
N LEU A 532 1.98 13.34 -9.34
CA LEU A 532 1.36 13.61 -10.64
C LEU A 532 0.87 15.06 -10.74
N LEU A 533 0.15 15.58 -9.74
CA LEU A 533 -0.34 16.96 -9.72
C LEU A 533 0.83 17.97 -9.74
N ALA A 534 1.84 17.76 -8.92
CA ALA A 534 3.00 18.66 -8.84
C ALA A 534 3.84 18.66 -10.14
N THR A 535 4.01 17.50 -10.77
CA THR A 535 4.79 17.39 -12.01
C THR A 535 3.99 17.83 -13.24
N LEU A 536 2.77 17.31 -13.40
CA LEU A 536 2.01 17.49 -14.64
C LEU A 536 1.27 18.82 -14.70
N GLN A 537 0.74 19.28 -13.57
CA GLN A 537 -0.03 20.50 -13.44
C GLN A 537 0.84 21.65 -12.89
N GLY A 538 1.67 21.37 -11.86
CA GLY A 538 2.55 22.35 -11.24
C GLY A 538 3.85 22.63 -12.00
N GLY A 539 4.21 21.79 -12.98
CA GLY A 539 5.41 21.95 -13.79
C GLY A 539 6.73 21.70 -13.03
N LEU A 540 6.68 21.09 -11.85
CA LEU A 540 7.88 20.79 -11.07
C LEU A 540 8.69 19.65 -11.68
N SER A 541 10.01 19.69 -11.51
CA SER A 541 10.85 18.52 -11.78
C SER A 541 10.43 17.35 -10.89
N PRO A 542 10.72 16.09 -11.27
CA PRO A 542 10.33 14.94 -10.44
C PRO A 542 10.90 15.02 -9.03
N GLN A 543 12.14 15.50 -8.85
CA GLN A 543 12.72 15.66 -7.53
C GLN A 543 11.98 16.72 -6.71
N ALA A 544 11.73 17.91 -7.28
CA ALA A 544 11.02 18.97 -6.59
C ALA A 544 9.58 18.56 -6.21
N ALA A 545 8.89 17.80 -7.06
CA ALA A 545 7.56 17.25 -6.78
C ALA A 545 7.58 16.23 -5.63
N ILE A 546 8.60 15.39 -5.57
CA ILE A 546 8.81 14.40 -4.52
C ILE A 546 9.15 15.07 -3.19
N ASP A 547 9.95 16.14 -3.21
CA ASP A 547 10.40 16.89 -2.04
C ASP A 547 9.26 17.65 -1.33
N LEU A 548 8.15 17.91 -2.02
CA LEU A 548 6.97 18.52 -1.38
C LEU A 548 6.51 17.71 -0.16
N PRO A 549 5.99 18.38 0.88
CA PRO A 549 5.43 17.68 2.02
C PRO A 549 4.31 16.73 1.62
N ASN A 550 4.21 15.62 2.31
CA ASN A 550 3.17 14.64 2.11
C ASN A 550 1.88 15.01 2.86
N PHE A 551 0.75 14.64 2.30
CA PHE A 551 -0.58 14.85 2.86
C PHE A 551 -1.56 13.80 2.32
N GLY A 552 -2.66 13.58 3.03
CA GLY A 552 -3.70 12.65 2.61
C GLY A 552 -4.78 12.43 3.65
N THR A 553 -5.69 11.51 3.36
CA THR A 553 -6.72 11.01 4.28
C THR A 553 -7.17 9.62 3.82
N LEU A 554 -7.44 8.73 4.73
CA LEU A 554 -8.01 7.41 4.43
C LEU A 554 -9.56 7.41 4.54
N GLY A 555 -10.15 8.61 4.69
CA GLY A 555 -11.59 8.80 4.92
C GLY A 555 -11.90 9.40 6.28
N GLY A 556 -10.99 9.26 7.25
CA GLY A 556 -11.04 9.82 8.59
C GLY A 556 -10.34 11.18 8.71
N PRO A 557 -9.31 11.30 9.58
CA PRO A 557 -8.53 12.53 9.75
C PRO A 557 -7.80 12.97 8.48
N VAL A 558 -7.50 14.25 8.40
CA VAL A 558 -6.49 14.79 7.49
C VAL A 558 -5.13 14.49 8.08
N LEU A 559 -4.28 13.81 7.32
CA LEU A 559 -2.91 13.51 7.67
C LEU A 559 -2.00 14.51 6.97
N LEU A 560 -1.15 15.18 7.73
CA LEU A 560 -0.12 16.10 7.23
C LEU A 560 1.25 15.64 7.72
N GLU A 561 2.27 15.74 6.86
CA GLU A 561 3.65 15.42 7.24
C GLU A 561 4.13 16.39 8.35
N ASP A 562 4.60 15.81 9.47
CA ASP A 562 4.97 16.53 10.69
C ASP A 562 5.90 17.71 10.41
N LYS A 563 5.53 18.87 10.96
CA LYS A 563 6.29 20.14 10.87
C LYS A 563 6.59 20.64 9.45
N ARG A 564 5.86 20.16 8.45
CA ARG A 564 6.07 20.56 7.05
C ARG A 564 5.03 21.56 6.54
N PHE A 565 3.99 21.84 7.32
CA PHE A 565 2.93 22.78 6.97
C PHE A 565 2.89 23.98 7.90
N PRO A 566 2.53 25.19 7.40
CA PRO A 566 2.32 26.35 8.26
C PRO A 566 1.22 26.10 9.30
N ALA A 567 1.41 26.57 10.54
CA ALA A 567 0.41 26.45 11.60
C ALA A 567 -0.94 27.09 11.21
N ALA A 568 -0.92 28.16 10.42
CA ALA A 568 -2.12 28.82 9.89
C ALA A 568 -2.92 27.86 8.96
N THR A 569 -2.25 27.07 8.13
CA THR A 569 -2.89 26.06 7.27
C THR A 569 -3.60 25.00 8.12
N VAL A 570 -2.93 24.48 9.15
CA VAL A 570 -3.50 23.50 10.09
C VAL A 570 -4.73 24.07 10.80
N ALA A 571 -4.63 25.31 11.32
CA ALA A 571 -5.73 25.98 12.00
C ALA A 571 -6.93 26.21 11.07
N HIS A 572 -6.71 26.60 9.82
CA HIS A 572 -7.77 26.83 8.84
C HIS A 572 -8.49 25.52 8.46
N LEU A 573 -7.77 24.42 8.28
CA LEU A 573 -8.39 23.10 8.06
C LEU A 573 -9.28 22.68 9.24
N ARG A 574 -8.82 22.92 10.48
CA ARG A 574 -9.63 22.67 11.69
C ARG A 574 -10.88 23.53 11.75
N GLN A 575 -10.79 24.82 11.38
CA GLN A 575 -11.95 25.72 11.29
C GLN A 575 -13.00 25.24 10.26
N ARG A 576 -12.57 24.55 9.20
CA ARG A 576 -13.46 23.92 8.21
C ARG A 576 -14.09 22.60 8.69
N GLY A 577 -13.78 22.16 9.92
CA GLY A 577 -14.32 20.95 10.53
C GLY A 577 -13.48 19.70 10.33
N HIS A 578 -12.25 19.81 9.79
CA HIS A 578 -11.34 18.66 9.71
C HIS A 578 -10.68 18.36 11.06
N THR A 579 -10.61 17.09 11.42
CA THR A 579 -9.61 16.60 12.37
C THR A 579 -8.29 16.54 11.63
N VAL A 580 -7.24 17.18 12.16
CA VAL A 580 -5.92 17.23 11.52
C VAL A 580 -4.90 16.57 12.43
N GLU A 581 -4.20 15.58 11.91
CA GLU A 581 -3.09 14.88 12.55
C GLU A 581 -1.81 15.16 11.78
N GLU A 582 -0.80 15.65 12.49
CA GLU A 582 0.56 15.80 11.96
C GLU A 582 1.35 14.56 12.36
N THR A 583 1.86 13.84 11.38
CA THR A 583 2.51 12.53 11.60
C THR A 583 3.64 12.31 10.61
N ALA A 584 4.51 11.35 10.91
CA ALA A 584 5.50 10.88 9.95
C ALA A 584 4.78 10.24 8.75
N MET A 585 4.91 10.85 7.57
CA MET A 585 4.34 10.36 6.32
C MET A 585 5.46 9.95 5.37
N THR A 586 6.04 8.77 5.61
CA THR A 586 7.19 8.26 4.87
C THR A 586 6.75 7.66 3.54
N SER A 587 6.83 8.46 2.47
CA SER A 587 6.80 7.93 1.10
C SER A 587 8.14 7.30 0.72
N GLY A 588 8.19 6.67 -0.44
CA GLY A 588 9.42 6.16 -1.06
C GLY A 588 9.33 6.34 -2.56
N LEU A 589 8.87 7.52 -2.95
CA LEU A 589 8.61 7.90 -4.34
C LEU A 589 9.85 7.70 -5.22
N GLN A 590 9.61 7.10 -6.38
CA GLN A 590 10.58 6.98 -7.46
C GLN A 590 9.89 7.45 -8.75
N ALA A 591 10.50 8.37 -9.48
CA ALA A 591 9.92 8.90 -10.69
C ALA A 591 10.96 9.19 -11.75
N LEU A 592 10.61 8.88 -13.00
CA LEU A 592 11.35 9.27 -14.22
C LEU A 592 10.40 10.09 -15.09
N VAL A 593 10.82 11.28 -15.49
CA VAL A 593 10.01 12.23 -16.27
C VAL A 593 10.76 12.66 -17.50
N ARG A 594 10.08 12.66 -18.65
CA ARG A 594 10.64 13.17 -19.90
C ARG A 594 10.81 14.67 -19.84
N GLY A 595 12.04 15.14 -20.03
CA GLY A 595 12.40 16.55 -20.02
C GLY A 595 13.25 16.95 -21.19
N GLN A 596 13.71 18.20 -21.16
CA GLN A 596 14.67 18.74 -22.11
C GLN A 596 15.83 19.43 -21.37
N GLN A 597 17.04 19.21 -21.83
CA GLN A 597 18.23 19.89 -21.34
C GLN A 597 19.15 20.23 -22.53
N GLY A 598 19.45 21.50 -22.71
CA GLY A 598 20.27 21.97 -23.85
C GLY A 598 19.64 21.64 -25.22
N GLY A 599 18.32 21.63 -25.33
CA GLY A 599 17.60 21.27 -26.56
C GLY A 599 17.51 19.76 -26.83
N GLN A 600 18.13 18.92 -26.01
CA GLN A 600 18.07 17.46 -26.13
C GLN A 600 17.03 16.87 -25.21
N ARG A 601 16.35 15.81 -25.66
CA ARG A 601 15.44 15.03 -24.81
C ARG A 601 16.23 14.22 -23.79
N VAL A 602 15.79 14.27 -22.53
CA VAL A 602 16.44 13.60 -21.41
C VAL A 602 15.38 12.95 -20.50
N TRP A 603 15.81 12.03 -19.65
CA TRP A 603 15.05 11.55 -18.52
C TRP A 603 15.52 12.27 -17.25
N LEU A 604 14.62 13.00 -16.62
CA LEU A 604 14.82 13.59 -15.30
C LEU A 604 14.40 12.56 -14.26
N GLY A 605 15.27 12.26 -13.30
CA GLY A 605 15.04 11.30 -12.23
C GLY A 605 14.81 11.97 -10.88
N GLY A 606 13.90 11.41 -10.08
CA GLY A 606 13.67 11.80 -8.69
C GLY A 606 13.55 10.58 -7.80
N ALA A 607 14.13 10.68 -6.59
CA ALA A 607 14.05 9.66 -5.54
C ALA A 607 13.71 10.31 -4.20
N ASP A 608 12.97 9.59 -3.35
CA ASP A 608 12.43 10.14 -2.10
C ASP A 608 13.54 10.48 -1.09
N PRO A 609 13.59 11.73 -0.59
CA PRO A 609 14.56 12.15 0.40
C PRO A 609 14.35 11.49 1.78
N ARG A 610 13.17 10.89 2.01
CA ARG A 610 12.80 10.20 3.25
C ARG A 610 13.39 8.78 3.33
N ARG A 611 13.88 8.25 2.19
CA ARG A 611 14.45 6.91 2.08
C ARG A 611 15.80 6.91 1.36
N GLU A 612 16.40 5.72 1.27
CA GLU A 612 17.75 5.53 0.74
C GLU A 612 17.85 5.51 -0.79
N GLY A 613 16.71 5.44 -1.49
CA GLY A 613 16.65 5.32 -2.95
C GLY A 613 17.44 6.37 -3.72
N ILE A 614 17.90 6.00 -4.90
CA ILE A 614 18.60 6.86 -5.87
C ILE A 614 18.12 6.59 -7.29
N VAL A 615 18.62 7.37 -8.23
CA VAL A 615 18.46 7.11 -9.67
C VAL A 615 19.84 6.89 -10.30
N ALA A 616 19.96 5.90 -11.18
CA ALA A 616 21.17 5.62 -11.96
C ALA A 616 20.80 5.36 -13.44
N GLY A 617 21.75 5.57 -14.35
CA GLY A 617 21.55 5.37 -15.79
C GLY A 617 22.83 5.50 -16.58
N ASP A 618 22.73 6.04 -17.82
CA ASP A 618 23.86 6.32 -18.74
C ASP A 618 24.59 7.60 -18.41
#